data_7163aa34416ef4af691747bb2b223872
#
_entry.id   7163aa34416ef4af691747bb2b223872
#
_cell.length_a   1.000
_cell.length_b   1.000
_cell.length_c   1.000
_cell.angle_alpha   90.00
_cell.angle_beta   90.00
_cell.angle_gamma   90.00
#
_symmetry.space_group_name_H-M   'P 1'
#
loop_
_entity.id
_entity.type
_entity.pdbx_description
1 polymer ?
#
loop_
_entity_poly.entity_id
_entity_poly.type
_entity_poly.pdbx_seq_one_letter_code
_entity_poly.pdbx_strand_id
1 'polypeptide(L)'
;MSSNSTACLALRLEGPLQSWGYEDRFNRRKTGMLPTKSGILGLCCAALGADRGSEREQHWLPQLNVLSCLVIAIPRNAWTVRRMEDFHTVQNTRTADGKIKETHITHRTYLNDAGFAVLLGGDSATLNELAMAIQDPVWGIWLGRKACIPSGPVFHSLHDSEAAALTAILGDQPLSAFTRQRDAASFADGTDTFQDSPSTFAAPRQFTPRRVRLRREGEPED
;
A
#
# COMPACT_ATOMS: atom_id res chain seq x y z
N MET A 1 -0.70 20.20 -27.72
CA MET A 1 -1.10 18.93 -27.10
C MET A 1 0.12 18.44 -26.35
N SER A 2 0.12 18.59 -25.03
CA SER A 2 1.24 18.09 -24.20
C SER A 2 1.19 16.57 -24.26
N SER A 3 2.23 15.93 -24.79
CA SER A 3 2.39 14.49 -24.68
C SER A 3 2.52 14.20 -23.19
N ASN A 4 1.49 13.59 -22.57
CA ASN A 4 1.62 13.08 -21.21
C ASN A 4 2.75 12.05 -21.23
N SER A 5 3.92 12.43 -20.72
CA SER A 5 5.00 11.49 -20.50
C SER A 5 4.59 10.57 -19.35
N THR A 6 4.83 9.29 -19.51
CA THR A 6 4.62 8.29 -18.47
C THR A 6 5.89 8.08 -17.68
N ALA A 7 5.75 7.82 -16.38
CA ALA A 7 6.85 7.47 -15.49
C ALA A 7 6.47 6.29 -14.60
N CYS A 8 7.42 5.75 -13.87
CA CYS A 8 7.24 4.68 -12.89
C CYS A 8 8.01 5.00 -11.61
N LEU A 9 7.28 5.17 -10.51
CA LEU A 9 7.83 5.39 -9.18
C LEU A 9 7.97 4.06 -8.46
N ALA A 10 9.19 3.73 -8.04
CA ALA A 10 9.50 2.57 -7.24
C ALA A 10 9.61 2.95 -5.76
N LEU A 11 8.88 2.22 -4.91
CA LEU A 11 8.90 2.34 -3.45
C LEU A 11 9.41 1.04 -2.83
N ARG A 12 10.12 1.16 -1.71
CA ARG A 12 10.57 0.03 -0.89
C ARG A 12 9.90 0.08 0.47
N LEU A 13 9.10 -0.94 0.77
CA LEU A 13 8.33 -1.02 2.01
C LEU A 13 8.93 -2.12 2.88
N GLU A 14 9.85 -1.75 3.76
CA GLU A 14 10.53 -2.65 4.68
C GLU A 14 10.39 -2.17 6.12
N GLY A 15 10.13 -3.09 7.03
CA GLY A 15 10.02 -2.78 8.45
C GLY A 15 9.80 -4.03 9.29
N PRO A 16 10.08 -3.95 10.61
CA PRO A 16 9.91 -5.09 11.50
C PRO A 16 8.45 -5.54 11.59
N LEU A 17 7.51 -4.59 11.47
CA LEU A 17 6.08 -4.83 11.45
C LEU A 17 5.41 -4.11 10.30
N GLN A 18 4.47 -4.78 9.62
CA GLN A 18 3.59 -4.16 8.62
C GLN A 18 2.16 -4.64 8.80
N SER A 19 1.17 -3.86 8.36
CA SER A 19 -0.23 -4.25 8.46
C SER A 19 -1.07 -3.63 7.35
N TRP A 20 -1.48 -4.44 6.40
CA TRP A 20 -2.23 -4.07 5.21
C TRP A 20 -3.66 -4.61 5.30
N GLY A 21 -4.50 -3.88 6.07
CA GLY A 21 -5.87 -4.29 6.36
C GLY A 21 -6.80 -4.19 5.15
N TYR A 22 -7.67 -5.20 4.95
CA TYR A 22 -8.70 -5.20 3.93
C TYR A 22 -10.03 -5.82 4.40
N GLU A 23 -10.04 -6.52 5.54
CA GLU A 23 -11.20 -7.20 6.13
C GLU A 23 -11.30 -6.94 7.64
N ASP A 24 -11.13 -5.69 8.04
CA ASP A 24 -11.21 -5.33 9.46
C ASP A 24 -12.65 -5.39 9.97
N ARG A 25 -12.90 -6.21 10.99
CA ARG A 25 -14.20 -6.27 11.68
C ARG A 25 -14.00 -6.03 13.17
N PHE A 26 -14.55 -4.93 13.68
CA PHE A 26 -14.63 -4.59 15.12
C PHE A 26 -13.32 -4.83 15.89
N ASN A 27 -13.30 -5.93 16.67
CA ASN A 27 -12.18 -6.27 17.56
C ASN A 27 -11.07 -7.08 16.87
N ARG A 28 -11.31 -7.60 15.65
CA ARG A 28 -10.32 -8.35 14.88
C ARG A 28 -9.84 -7.54 13.68
N ARG A 29 -8.58 -7.13 13.75
CA ARG A 29 -7.94 -6.32 12.71
C ARG A 29 -6.89 -7.15 11.99
N LYS A 30 -7.29 -7.71 10.87
CA LYS A 30 -6.46 -8.58 10.03
C LYS A 30 -5.47 -7.79 9.19
N THR A 31 -4.54 -8.49 8.54
CA THR A 31 -3.66 -7.98 7.49
C THR A 31 -3.67 -8.90 6.29
N GLY A 32 -3.63 -8.33 5.09
CA GLY A 32 -3.30 -9.04 3.86
C GLY A 32 -1.83 -9.50 3.88
N MET A 33 -1.48 -10.42 2.99
CA MET A 33 -0.09 -10.87 2.77
C MET A 33 0.70 -9.90 1.90
N LEU A 34 0.02 -9.06 1.13
CA LEU A 34 0.59 -8.01 0.29
C LEU A 34 -0.01 -6.65 0.66
N PRO A 35 0.73 -5.54 0.43
CA PRO A 35 0.19 -4.19 0.53
C PRO A 35 -1.08 -3.99 -0.29
N THR A 36 -2.11 -3.42 0.33
CA THR A 36 -3.35 -3.03 -0.36
C THR A 36 -3.17 -1.70 -1.08
N LYS A 37 -3.86 -1.48 -2.19
CA LYS A 37 -3.83 -0.19 -2.91
C LYS A 37 -4.24 0.95 -1.98
N SER A 38 -5.30 0.77 -1.19
CA SER A 38 -5.74 1.78 -0.20
C SER A 38 -4.67 2.11 0.84
N GLY A 39 -3.88 1.13 1.28
CA GLY A 39 -2.77 1.34 2.21
C GLY A 39 -1.65 2.15 1.56
N ILE A 40 -1.28 1.82 0.31
CA ILE A 40 -0.27 2.53 -0.47
C ILE A 40 -0.73 3.97 -0.74
N LEU A 41 -1.97 4.17 -1.24
CA LEU A 41 -2.48 5.51 -1.52
C LEU A 41 -2.66 6.35 -0.25
N GLY A 42 -3.01 5.71 0.88
CA GLY A 42 -3.05 6.37 2.18
C GLY A 42 -1.67 6.87 2.65
N LEU A 43 -0.61 6.10 2.37
CA LEU A 43 0.77 6.52 2.59
C LEU A 43 1.14 7.71 1.68
N CYS A 44 0.77 7.66 0.40
CA CYS A 44 0.97 8.76 -0.54
C CYS A 44 0.24 10.04 -0.08
N CYS A 45 -1.02 9.93 0.34
CA CYS A 45 -1.78 11.05 0.90
C CYS A 45 -1.12 11.63 2.16
N ALA A 46 -0.54 10.79 3.01
CA ALA A 46 0.18 11.26 4.20
C ALA A 46 1.44 12.05 3.80
N ALA A 47 2.20 11.55 2.82
CA ALA A 47 3.37 12.26 2.30
C ALA A 47 2.99 13.63 1.69
N LEU A 48 1.93 13.67 0.89
CA LEU A 48 1.41 14.87 0.27
C LEU A 48 0.70 15.84 1.25
N GLY A 49 0.49 15.47 2.52
CA GLY A 49 -0.28 16.28 3.46
C GLY A 49 -1.76 16.41 3.08
N ALA A 50 -2.33 15.37 2.49
CA ALA A 50 -3.74 15.32 2.10
C ALA A 50 -4.59 14.76 3.27
N ASP A 51 -5.14 15.66 4.08
CA ASP A 51 -6.05 15.33 5.20
C ASP A 51 -7.29 14.59 4.71
N ARG A 52 -7.80 13.67 5.53
CA ARG A 52 -9.02 12.94 5.24
C ARG A 52 -10.22 13.88 5.10
N GLY A 53 -10.88 13.84 3.96
CA GLY A 53 -12.04 14.68 3.65
C GLY A 53 -11.70 16.12 3.29
N SER A 54 -10.42 16.48 3.18
CA SER A 54 -9.98 17.81 2.79
C SER A 54 -10.06 18.01 1.27
N GLU A 55 -9.97 19.26 0.85
CA GLU A 55 -9.81 19.62 -0.58
C GLU A 55 -8.54 19.00 -1.18
N ARG A 56 -7.47 18.85 -0.39
CA ARG A 56 -6.24 18.17 -0.83
C ARG A 56 -6.48 16.67 -1.10
N GLU A 57 -7.26 15.97 -0.27
CA GLU A 57 -7.65 14.59 -0.56
C GLU A 57 -8.47 14.52 -1.85
N GLN A 58 -9.47 15.42 -2.00
CA GLN A 58 -10.32 15.47 -3.21
C GLN A 58 -9.51 15.79 -4.48
N HIS A 59 -8.44 16.55 -4.36
CA HIS A 59 -7.53 16.84 -5.47
C HIS A 59 -6.63 15.64 -5.81
N TRP A 60 -5.97 15.04 -4.80
CA TRP A 60 -4.94 14.03 -5.03
C TRP A 60 -5.48 12.62 -5.24
N LEU A 61 -6.48 12.21 -4.48
CA LEU A 61 -6.94 10.82 -4.47
C LEU A 61 -7.41 10.31 -5.85
N PRO A 62 -8.14 11.10 -6.68
CA PRO A 62 -8.47 10.69 -8.04
C PRO A 62 -7.24 10.48 -8.92
N GLN A 63 -6.22 11.34 -8.82
CA GLN A 63 -4.98 11.24 -9.59
C GLN A 63 -4.17 10.00 -9.18
N LEU A 64 -4.12 9.71 -7.88
CA LEU A 64 -3.44 8.53 -7.35
C LEU A 64 -4.17 7.22 -7.70
N ASN A 65 -5.50 7.23 -7.76
CA ASN A 65 -6.29 6.03 -8.07
C ASN A 65 -6.10 5.53 -9.51
N VAL A 66 -5.83 6.43 -10.46
CA VAL A 66 -5.62 6.05 -11.87
C VAL A 66 -4.21 5.51 -12.13
N LEU A 67 -3.28 5.66 -11.18
CA LEU A 67 -1.96 5.06 -11.29
C LEU A 67 -2.08 3.53 -11.29
N SER A 68 -1.36 2.88 -12.21
CA SER A 68 -1.18 1.44 -12.16
C SER A 68 -0.38 1.05 -10.91
N CYS A 69 -0.70 -0.10 -10.32
CA CYS A 69 -0.04 -0.57 -9.12
C CYS A 69 0.44 -2.00 -9.28
N LEU A 70 1.73 -2.20 -9.16
CA LEU A 70 2.37 -3.50 -9.06
C LEU A 70 3.01 -3.63 -7.68
N VAL A 71 2.63 -4.66 -6.95
CA VAL A 71 3.20 -5.01 -5.64
C VAL A 71 3.98 -6.31 -5.79
N ILE A 72 5.22 -6.35 -5.29
CA ILE A 72 6.13 -7.48 -5.36
C ILE A 72 6.58 -7.82 -3.93
N ALA A 73 6.42 -9.07 -3.52
CA ALA A 73 6.97 -9.54 -2.25
C ALA A 73 8.47 -9.81 -2.41
N ILE A 74 9.29 -9.05 -1.68
CA ILE A 74 10.76 -9.24 -1.68
C ILE A 74 11.14 -9.98 -0.40
N PRO A 75 11.67 -11.21 -0.48
CA PRO A 75 12.17 -11.92 0.68
C PRO A 75 13.32 -11.14 1.32
N ARG A 76 13.22 -10.81 2.61
CA ARG A 76 14.33 -10.15 3.34
C ARG A 76 15.39 -11.13 3.83
N ASN A 77 15.04 -12.39 3.94
CA ASN A 77 15.91 -13.51 4.32
C ASN A 77 15.32 -14.77 3.68
N ALA A 78 15.92 -15.93 3.88
CA ALA A 78 15.39 -17.23 3.42
C ALA A 78 14.04 -17.62 4.08
N TRP A 79 13.33 -16.68 4.68
CA TRP A 79 12.10 -16.90 5.43
C TRP A 79 10.89 -16.35 4.70
N THR A 80 9.85 -17.15 4.63
CA THR A 80 8.52 -16.67 4.22
C THR A 80 7.99 -15.65 5.21
N VAL A 81 7.24 -14.66 4.71
CA VAL A 81 6.58 -13.64 5.54
C VAL A 81 5.75 -14.32 6.64
N ARG A 82 6.02 -13.99 7.89
CA ARG A 82 5.32 -14.55 9.05
C ARG A 82 4.23 -13.60 9.52
N ARG A 83 3.10 -14.17 9.94
CA ARG A 83 2.05 -13.43 10.64
C ARG A 83 2.24 -13.55 12.15
N MET A 84 2.09 -12.42 12.84
CA MET A 84 1.99 -12.32 14.28
C MET A 84 0.61 -11.77 14.65
N GLU A 85 -0.02 -12.34 15.69
CA GLU A 85 -1.21 -11.76 16.29
C GLU A 85 -0.82 -11.12 17.62
N ASP A 86 -1.13 -9.83 17.76
CA ASP A 86 -0.96 -9.03 18.97
C ASP A 86 -2.30 -8.91 19.69
N PHE A 87 -2.28 -9.23 20.97
CA PHE A 87 -3.39 -9.06 21.87
C PHE A 87 -3.29 -7.67 22.53
N HIS A 88 -4.02 -6.71 21.97
CA HIS A 88 -3.92 -5.32 22.38
C HIS A 88 -5.07 -4.90 23.28
N THR A 89 -4.75 -4.47 24.49
CA THR A 89 -5.71 -3.97 25.47
C THR A 89 -5.65 -2.45 25.52
N VAL A 90 -6.82 -1.81 25.42
CA VAL A 90 -6.97 -0.35 25.60
C VAL A 90 -7.93 -0.11 26.75
N GLN A 91 -7.53 0.76 27.69
CA GLN A 91 -8.36 1.12 28.83
C GLN A 91 -9.13 2.42 28.56
N ASN A 92 -10.27 2.56 29.22
CA ASN A 92 -11.09 3.77 29.24
C ASN A 92 -11.47 4.28 27.84
N THR A 93 -11.84 3.38 26.94
CA THR A 93 -12.31 3.74 25.61
C THR A 93 -13.76 4.23 25.64
N ARG A 94 -14.07 5.26 24.85
CA ARG A 94 -15.47 5.67 24.62
C ARG A 94 -16.12 4.76 23.59
N THR A 95 -17.29 4.28 23.91
CA THR A 95 -18.17 3.54 23.00
C THR A 95 -18.96 4.51 22.10
N ALA A 96 -19.61 4.02 21.04
CA ALA A 96 -20.37 4.87 20.12
C ALA A 96 -21.56 5.59 20.80
N ASP A 97 -22.10 5.03 21.89
CA ASP A 97 -23.15 5.61 22.73
C ASP A 97 -22.59 6.53 23.85
N GLY A 98 -21.28 6.84 23.81
CA GLY A 98 -20.61 7.78 24.70
C GLY A 98 -20.23 7.23 26.07
N LYS A 99 -20.56 5.96 26.38
CA LYS A 99 -20.20 5.33 27.66
C LYS A 99 -18.69 5.02 27.69
N ILE A 100 -18.14 4.97 28.90
CA ILE A 100 -16.77 4.52 29.10
C ILE A 100 -16.76 3.00 29.25
N LYS A 101 -15.97 2.33 28.41
CA LYS A 101 -15.65 0.93 28.55
C LYS A 101 -14.29 0.80 29.21
N GLU A 102 -14.23 0.20 30.40
CA GLU A 102 -13.01 0.09 31.21
C GLU A 102 -11.89 -0.62 30.45
N THR A 103 -12.22 -1.70 29.74
CA THR A 103 -11.24 -2.49 28.99
C THR A 103 -11.81 -2.88 27.62
N HIS A 104 -11.04 -2.57 26.58
CA HIS A 104 -11.35 -2.98 25.22
C HIS A 104 -10.20 -3.80 24.65
N ILE A 105 -10.45 -5.05 24.33
CA ILE A 105 -9.48 -5.98 23.76
C ILE A 105 -9.63 -6.00 22.25
N THR A 106 -8.51 -5.87 21.54
CA THR A 106 -8.46 -6.02 20.08
C THR A 106 -7.35 -6.99 19.70
N HIS A 107 -7.66 -7.89 18.77
CA HIS A 107 -6.68 -8.78 18.12
C HIS A 107 -6.20 -8.12 16.85
N ARG A 108 -4.89 -7.91 16.74
CA ARG A 108 -4.26 -7.21 15.62
C ARG A 108 -3.22 -8.12 14.97
N THR A 109 -3.45 -8.44 13.70
CA THR A 109 -2.46 -9.22 12.94
C THR A 109 -1.46 -8.27 12.28
N TYR A 110 -0.18 -8.66 12.29
CA TYR A 110 0.93 -8.00 11.63
C TYR A 110 1.69 -8.98 10.75
N LEU A 111 2.40 -8.46 9.77
CA LEU A 111 3.46 -9.18 9.04
C LEU A 111 4.79 -8.82 9.69
N ASN A 112 5.58 -9.85 10.03
CA ASN A 112 6.91 -9.67 10.63
C ASN A 112 7.97 -9.71 9.54
N ASP A 113 8.92 -8.76 9.61
CA ASP A 113 10.11 -8.67 8.74
C ASP A 113 9.79 -8.77 7.25
N ALA A 114 8.61 -8.30 6.85
CA ALA A 114 8.19 -8.29 5.46
C ALA A 114 8.93 -7.21 4.67
N GLY A 115 9.23 -7.51 3.41
CA GLY A 115 9.75 -6.58 2.43
C GLY A 115 8.89 -6.60 1.17
N PHE A 116 8.57 -5.42 0.64
CA PHE A 116 7.84 -5.29 -0.61
C PHE A 116 8.46 -4.18 -1.47
N ALA A 117 8.45 -4.42 -2.79
CA ALA A 117 8.55 -3.35 -3.76
C ALA A 117 7.13 -2.97 -4.22
N VAL A 118 6.90 -1.68 -4.43
CA VAL A 118 5.68 -1.18 -5.04
C VAL A 118 6.07 -0.29 -6.20
N LEU A 119 5.53 -0.56 -7.38
CA LEU A 119 5.69 0.26 -8.56
C LEU A 119 4.36 0.95 -8.87
N LEU A 120 4.40 2.28 -8.93
CA LEU A 120 3.26 3.11 -9.36
C LEU A 120 3.60 3.71 -10.72
N GLY A 121 2.79 3.37 -11.74
CA GLY A 121 2.99 3.85 -13.10
C GLY A 121 1.88 4.80 -13.55
N GLY A 122 2.23 5.85 -14.28
CA GLY A 122 1.26 6.80 -14.80
C GLY A 122 1.83 8.14 -15.20
N ASP A 123 1.04 9.21 -15.03
CA ASP A 123 1.45 10.57 -15.39
C ASP A 123 2.72 11.02 -14.67
N SER A 124 3.70 11.48 -15.43
CA SER A 124 5.01 11.84 -14.89
C SER A 124 4.98 13.06 -13.97
N ALA A 125 4.09 14.04 -14.20
CA ALA A 125 3.98 15.21 -13.34
C ALA A 125 3.49 14.78 -11.94
N THR A 126 2.42 13.98 -11.88
CA THR A 126 1.88 13.40 -10.65
C THR A 126 2.94 12.58 -9.89
N LEU A 127 3.69 11.74 -10.60
CA LEU A 127 4.70 10.88 -9.98
C LEU A 127 5.95 11.65 -9.52
N ASN A 128 6.34 12.74 -10.20
CA ASN A 128 7.41 13.62 -9.74
C ASN A 128 7.04 14.33 -8.43
N GLU A 129 5.82 14.89 -8.33
CA GLU A 129 5.35 15.54 -7.11
C GLU A 129 5.26 14.53 -5.95
N LEU A 130 4.75 13.33 -6.24
CA LEU A 130 4.67 12.25 -5.25
C LEU A 130 6.06 11.79 -4.78
N ALA A 131 7.03 11.67 -5.70
CA ALA A 131 8.40 11.29 -5.38
C ALA A 131 9.07 12.32 -4.46
N MET A 132 8.88 13.60 -4.70
CA MET A 132 9.37 14.67 -3.81
C MET A 132 8.68 14.59 -2.44
N ALA A 133 7.36 14.43 -2.41
CA ALA A 133 6.61 14.35 -1.16
C ALA A 133 7.00 13.12 -0.30
N ILE A 134 7.30 11.97 -0.90
CA ILE A 134 7.72 10.78 -0.14
C ILE A 134 9.13 10.95 0.44
N GLN A 135 10.00 11.74 -0.19
CA GLN A 135 11.35 12.03 0.32
C GLN A 135 11.33 13.06 1.45
N ASP A 136 10.40 14.01 1.43
CA ASP A 136 10.17 15.01 2.49
C ASP A 136 8.69 15.07 2.87
N PRO A 137 8.19 14.06 3.60
CA PRO A 137 6.76 13.89 3.82
C PRO A 137 6.22 14.90 4.85
N VAL A 138 5.04 15.48 4.53
CA VAL A 138 4.32 16.38 5.44
C VAL A 138 3.97 15.67 6.76
N TRP A 139 3.55 14.42 6.68
CA TRP A 139 3.32 13.59 7.86
C TRP A 139 4.12 12.29 7.79
N GLY A 140 4.42 11.73 8.97
CA GLY A 140 5.15 10.47 9.08
C GLY A 140 4.50 9.37 8.24
N ILE A 141 5.35 8.60 7.57
CA ILE A 141 4.95 7.46 6.75
C ILE A 141 4.97 6.21 7.62
N TRP A 142 3.88 5.45 7.60
CA TRP A 142 3.75 4.17 8.28
C TRP A 142 3.29 3.07 7.33
N LEU A 143 3.79 1.85 7.54
CA LEU A 143 3.45 0.68 6.74
C LEU A 143 2.08 0.09 7.19
N GLY A 144 1.03 0.92 7.02
CA GLY A 144 -0.35 0.66 7.38
C GLY A 144 -0.76 1.24 8.72
N ARG A 145 -0.39 0.65 9.85
CA ARG A 145 -0.69 1.19 11.19
C ARG A 145 0.44 2.08 11.69
N LYS A 146 0.13 3.04 12.57
CA LYS A 146 1.12 3.97 13.15
C LYS A 146 2.29 3.28 13.88
N ALA A 147 2.09 2.05 14.38
CA ALA A 147 3.15 1.26 15.00
C ALA A 147 4.11 0.61 13.98
N CYS A 148 3.75 0.60 12.70
CA CYS A 148 4.52 -0.04 11.64
C CYS A 148 5.45 0.99 10.98
N ILE A 149 6.61 1.21 11.60
CA ILE A 149 7.60 2.20 11.15
C ILE A 149 8.49 1.57 10.07
N PRO A 150 8.74 2.24 8.94
CA PRO A 150 9.72 1.79 7.95
C PRO A 150 11.13 1.70 8.56
N SER A 151 11.91 0.69 8.15
CA SER A 151 13.32 0.52 8.56
C SER A 151 14.29 1.41 7.78
N GLY A 152 13.84 2.03 6.70
CA GLY A 152 14.62 2.90 5.84
C GLY A 152 13.72 3.77 4.96
N PRO A 153 14.31 4.55 4.04
CA PRO A 153 13.56 5.38 3.12
C PRO A 153 12.56 4.56 2.29
N VAL A 154 11.32 5.07 2.20
CA VAL A 154 10.27 4.45 1.38
C VAL A 154 10.47 4.74 -0.10
N PHE A 155 10.94 5.95 -0.44
CA PHE A 155 11.34 6.29 -1.81
C PHE A 155 12.54 5.43 -2.23
N HIS A 156 12.44 4.75 -3.37
CA HIS A 156 13.56 4.03 -3.97
C HIS A 156 14.10 4.79 -5.19
N SER A 157 13.28 4.97 -6.23
CA SER A 157 13.70 5.61 -7.47
C SER A 157 12.50 6.00 -8.35
N LEU A 158 12.72 6.89 -9.32
CA LEU A 158 11.75 7.28 -10.34
C LEU A 158 12.37 7.09 -11.72
N HIS A 159 11.64 6.48 -12.64
CA HIS A 159 12.11 6.10 -13.97
C HIS A 159 11.08 6.43 -15.05
N ASP A 160 11.53 6.51 -16.30
CA ASP A 160 10.67 6.75 -17.47
C ASP A 160 9.88 5.51 -17.91
N SER A 161 10.16 4.34 -17.33
CA SER A 161 9.47 3.09 -17.65
C SER A 161 9.42 2.11 -16.47
N GLU A 162 8.44 1.22 -16.49
CA GLU A 162 8.33 0.14 -15.51
C GLU A 162 9.52 -0.84 -15.60
N ALA A 163 10.00 -1.12 -16.82
CA ALA A 163 11.14 -2.01 -17.01
C ALA A 163 12.42 -1.47 -16.34
N ALA A 164 12.69 -0.17 -16.46
CA ALA A 164 13.81 0.48 -15.78
C ALA A 164 13.63 0.46 -14.26
N ALA A 165 12.41 0.69 -13.76
CA ALA A 165 12.10 0.62 -12.33
C ALA A 165 12.26 -0.79 -11.77
N LEU A 166 11.83 -1.82 -12.51
CA LEU A 166 12.04 -3.23 -12.14
C LEU A 166 13.52 -3.58 -12.06
N THR A 167 14.31 -3.23 -13.08
CA THR A 167 15.77 -3.44 -13.06
C THR A 167 16.42 -2.75 -11.87
N ALA A 168 16.02 -1.53 -11.55
CA ALA A 168 16.59 -0.78 -10.43
C ALA A 168 16.28 -1.44 -9.07
N ILE A 169 15.10 -2.03 -8.87
CA ILE A 169 14.70 -2.56 -7.57
C ILE A 169 14.94 -4.06 -7.41
N LEU A 170 14.94 -4.84 -8.49
CA LEU A 170 15.13 -6.30 -8.49
C LEU A 170 16.52 -6.73 -8.99
N GLY A 171 17.28 -5.83 -9.61
CA GLY A 171 18.53 -6.18 -10.31
C GLY A 171 18.24 -7.10 -11.49
N ASP A 172 19.06 -8.15 -11.64
CA ASP A 172 18.95 -9.13 -12.73
C ASP A 172 17.91 -10.23 -12.46
N GLN A 173 17.20 -10.18 -11.34
CA GLN A 173 16.22 -11.20 -11.00
C GLN A 173 14.93 -11.01 -11.83
N PRO A 174 14.42 -12.07 -12.47
CA PRO A 174 13.19 -11.99 -13.24
C PRO A 174 11.99 -11.79 -12.31
N LEU A 175 11.00 -11.04 -12.75
CA LEU A 175 9.78 -10.77 -11.97
C LEU A 175 9.02 -12.07 -11.60
N SER A 176 9.14 -13.11 -12.41
CA SER A 176 8.59 -14.45 -12.13
C SER A 176 9.18 -15.12 -10.88
N ALA A 177 10.36 -14.70 -10.43
CA ALA A 177 10.96 -15.19 -9.17
C ALA A 177 10.24 -14.71 -7.90
N PHE A 178 9.22 -13.85 -8.04
CA PHE A 178 8.54 -13.23 -6.89
C PHE A 178 7.04 -13.45 -6.92
N THR A 179 6.43 -13.61 -5.75
CA THR A 179 4.98 -13.44 -5.59
C THR A 179 4.65 -11.96 -5.81
N ARG A 180 3.70 -11.70 -6.72
CA ARG A 180 3.36 -10.35 -7.15
C ARG A 180 1.87 -10.17 -7.41
N GLN A 181 1.41 -8.95 -7.26
CA GLN A 181 0.04 -8.53 -7.54
C GLN A 181 0.05 -7.26 -8.37
N ARG A 182 -0.64 -7.29 -9.51
CA ARG A 182 -0.76 -6.17 -10.46
C ARG A 182 -2.23 -5.80 -10.67
N ASP A 183 -2.53 -4.53 -10.92
CA ASP A 183 -3.83 -4.12 -11.44
C ASP A 183 -4.11 -4.84 -12.76
N ALA A 184 -5.28 -5.45 -12.90
CA ALA A 184 -5.68 -6.10 -14.14
C ALA A 184 -6.14 -5.05 -15.16
N ALA A 185 -5.76 -5.25 -16.43
CA ALA A 185 -6.14 -4.36 -17.53
C ALA A 185 -7.65 -4.43 -17.84
N SER A 186 -8.27 -5.59 -17.61
CA SER A 186 -9.70 -5.80 -17.80
C SER A 186 -10.27 -6.73 -16.73
N PHE A 187 -11.58 -6.87 -16.68
CA PHE A 187 -12.24 -7.79 -15.75
C PHE A 187 -11.83 -9.25 -16.01
N ALA A 188 -11.70 -9.63 -17.28
CA ALA A 188 -11.32 -10.99 -17.69
C ALA A 188 -9.87 -11.34 -17.33
N ASP A 189 -8.97 -10.36 -17.33
CA ASP A 189 -7.55 -10.57 -17.03
C ASP A 189 -7.28 -10.72 -15.53
N GLY A 190 -8.22 -10.33 -14.68
CA GLY A 190 -8.05 -10.40 -13.22
C GLY A 190 -8.32 -11.79 -12.67
N THR A 191 -7.47 -12.26 -11.75
CA THR A 191 -7.70 -13.49 -10.99
C THR A 191 -8.57 -13.25 -9.76
N ASP A 192 -8.45 -12.08 -9.14
CA ASP A 192 -9.09 -11.75 -7.88
C ASP A 192 -9.72 -10.35 -7.89
N THR A 193 -10.62 -10.08 -6.94
CA THR A 193 -11.23 -8.77 -6.72
C THR A 193 -11.02 -8.32 -5.28
N PHE A 194 -10.47 -7.12 -5.10
CA PHE A 194 -10.30 -6.49 -3.81
C PHE A 194 -11.11 -5.21 -3.68
N GLN A 195 -11.70 -4.98 -2.52
CA GLN A 195 -12.40 -3.73 -2.15
C GLN A 195 -11.37 -2.76 -1.53
N ASP A 196 -10.37 -2.36 -2.31
CA ASP A 196 -9.23 -1.61 -1.79
C ASP A 196 -8.82 -0.40 -2.64
N SER A 197 -9.66 0.03 -3.57
CA SER A 197 -9.50 1.30 -4.28
C SER A 197 -10.28 2.39 -3.55
N PRO A 198 -9.61 3.34 -2.85
CA PRO A 198 -10.32 4.30 -2.01
C PRO A 198 -11.00 5.39 -2.85
N SER A 199 -12.30 5.62 -2.60
CA SER A 199 -13.01 6.79 -3.13
C SER A 199 -12.88 7.99 -2.20
N THR A 200 -12.81 7.75 -0.89
CA THR A 200 -12.47 8.74 0.14
C THR A 200 -11.98 8.03 1.41
N PHE A 201 -11.06 8.69 2.10
CA PHE A 201 -10.65 8.30 3.45
C PHE A 201 -11.42 9.02 4.56
N ALA A 202 -12.34 9.95 4.21
CA ALA A 202 -13.26 10.57 5.15
C ALA A 202 -14.19 9.51 5.80
N ALA A 203 -14.77 9.83 6.92
CA ALA A 203 -15.74 8.96 7.59
C ALA A 203 -17.17 9.20 7.06
N PRO A 204 -17.89 8.14 6.62
CA PRO A 204 -17.44 6.75 6.51
C PRO A 204 -16.53 6.53 5.31
N ARG A 205 -15.43 5.79 5.49
CA ARG A 205 -14.51 5.46 4.41
C ARG A 205 -15.22 4.67 3.32
N GLN A 206 -14.92 4.98 2.06
CA GLN A 206 -15.51 4.32 0.90
C GLN A 206 -14.44 3.75 0.00
N PHE A 207 -14.67 2.54 -0.46
CA PHE A 207 -13.77 1.81 -1.36
C PHE A 207 -14.57 1.22 -2.52
N THR A 208 -13.99 1.21 -3.70
CA THR A 208 -14.54 0.54 -4.88
C THR A 208 -13.78 -0.76 -5.15
N PRO A 209 -14.42 -1.74 -5.81
CA PRO A 209 -13.75 -2.97 -6.19
C PRO A 209 -12.70 -2.70 -7.27
N ARG A 210 -11.58 -3.39 -7.16
CA ARG A 210 -10.48 -3.40 -8.12
C ARG A 210 -10.18 -4.84 -8.52
N ARG A 211 -10.02 -5.09 -9.82
CA ARG A 211 -9.56 -6.38 -10.33
C ARG A 211 -8.05 -6.42 -10.32
N VAL A 212 -7.49 -7.52 -9.87
CA VAL A 212 -6.05 -7.75 -9.81
C VAL A 212 -5.68 -9.09 -10.41
N ARG A 213 -4.45 -9.18 -10.91
CA ARG A 213 -3.80 -10.43 -11.26
C ARG A 213 -2.77 -10.75 -10.19
N LEU A 214 -3.02 -11.84 -9.45
CA LEU A 214 -2.08 -12.38 -8.48
C LEU A 214 -1.28 -13.50 -9.17
N ARG A 215 0.05 -13.44 -9.05
CA ARG A 215 0.98 -14.48 -9.49
C ARG A 215 1.85 -14.89 -8.32
N ARG A 216 2.06 -16.19 -8.17
CA ARG A 216 2.97 -16.74 -7.17
C ARG A 216 4.38 -16.84 -7.75
N GLU A 217 5.34 -16.99 -6.87
CA GLU A 217 6.72 -17.34 -7.24
C GLU A 217 6.73 -18.55 -8.19
N GLY A 218 7.52 -18.47 -9.27
CA GLY A 218 7.62 -19.48 -10.32
C GLY A 218 6.56 -19.40 -11.42
N GLU A 219 5.48 -18.62 -11.25
CA GLU A 219 4.47 -18.46 -12.30
C GLU A 219 4.97 -17.49 -13.40
N PRO A 220 4.78 -17.81 -14.70
CA PRO A 220 5.22 -16.94 -15.79
C PRO A 220 4.48 -15.60 -15.80
N GLU A 221 5.03 -14.63 -16.50
CA GLU A 221 4.30 -13.48 -17.00
C GLU A 221 3.68 -13.87 -18.34
N ASP A 222 2.40 -13.60 -18.51
CA ASP A 222 1.71 -13.83 -19.79
C ASP A 222 2.11 -12.77 -20.81
#